data_d57d54733d5914587be40687d6d5a45b
#
_entry.id   d57d54733d5914587be40687d6d5a45b
#
_cell.length_a   1.000
_cell.length_b   1.000
_cell.length_c   1.000
_cell.angle_alpha   90.00
_cell.angle_beta   90.00
_cell.angle_gamma   90.00
#
_symmetry.space_group_name_H-M   'P 1'
#
loop_
_entity.id
_entity.type
_entity.pdbx_description
1 polymer ?
#
loop_
_entity_poly.entity_id
_entity_poly.type
_entity_poly.pdbx_seq_one_letter_code
_entity_poly.pdbx_strand_id
1 'polypeptide(L)'
;RIINIINLKGGVGKTTTAMEMGYILHHKYGYSVLLVDNDKQGNLSRGMDLYTDSGICPTARLLSGEPVQDLIHHDGIDTIAANMSLLTVIHRLTSRGQIVTSSYQSLRKARTQDGKPYDYVIIDNPPDLGINVINALMVTDDVIIPTKIDQWALEGLDIIGDQIAEIKQVNPGIRLAEALITMYRNTPACAAGLDWLH
;
A
#
# COMPACT_ATOMS: atom_id res chain seq x y z
N ARG A 1 -7.92 -8.78 6.44
CA ARG A 1 -7.35 -8.87 5.07
C ARG A 1 -6.29 -7.81 4.87
N ILE A 2 -5.25 -8.12 4.10
CA ILE A 2 -4.22 -7.14 3.69
C ILE A 2 -4.47 -6.76 2.23
N ILE A 3 -4.72 -5.47 1.99
CA ILE A 3 -4.96 -4.88 0.67
C ILE A 3 -3.76 -4.00 0.32
N ASN A 4 -3.20 -4.20 -0.87
CA ASN A 4 -2.06 -3.44 -1.36
C ASN A 4 -2.50 -2.51 -2.50
N ILE A 5 -2.28 -1.20 -2.34
CA ILE A 5 -2.57 -0.21 -3.38
C ILE A 5 -1.27 0.06 -4.12
N ILE A 6 -1.18 -0.32 -5.39
CA ILE A 6 0.06 -0.26 -6.18
C ILE A 6 -0.18 0.26 -7.58
N ASN A 7 0.72 1.07 -8.09
CA ASN A 7 0.88 1.39 -9.51
C ASN A 7 2.26 2.03 -9.71
N LEU A 8 2.95 1.69 -10.79
CA LEU A 8 4.28 2.22 -11.13
C LEU A 8 4.24 3.69 -11.53
N LYS A 9 3.07 4.19 -11.89
CA LYS A 9 2.90 5.59 -12.28
C LYS A 9 2.61 6.48 -11.09
N GLY A 10 3.31 7.62 -11.02
CA GLY A 10 3.03 8.68 -10.07
C GLY A 10 1.74 9.43 -10.40
N GLY A 11 1.05 9.93 -9.38
CA GLY A 11 -0.12 10.81 -9.55
C GLY A 11 -1.37 10.13 -10.11
N VAL A 12 -1.50 8.79 -10.00
CA VAL A 12 -2.71 8.05 -10.41
C VAL A 12 -3.73 7.87 -9.29
N GLY A 13 -3.52 8.46 -8.12
CA GLY A 13 -4.47 8.42 -7.01
C GLY A 13 -4.29 7.25 -6.04
N LYS A 14 -3.11 6.61 -5.96
CA LYS A 14 -2.83 5.53 -4.99
C LYS A 14 -3.17 5.94 -3.56
N THR A 15 -2.51 6.97 -3.05
CA THR A 15 -2.71 7.50 -1.70
C THR A 15 -4.15 7.91 -1.44
N THR A 16 -4.78 8.61 -2.40
CA THR A 16 -6.20 8.99 -2.31
C THR A 16 -7.08 7.76 -2.20
N THR A 17 -6.84 6.73 -3.03
CA THR A 17 -7.60 5.46 -2.97
C THR A 17 -7.43 4.77 -1.61
N ALA A 18 -6.20 4.72 -1.07
CA ALA A 18 -5.94 4.12 0.24
C ALA A 18 -6.70 4.84 1.36
N MET A 19 -6.63 6.16 1.38
CA MET A 19 -7.29 7.00 2.40
C MET A 19 -8.82 6.91 2.31
N GLU A 20 -9.39 7.11 1.12
CA GLU A 20 -10.84 7.08 0.91
C GLU A 20 -11.42 5.69 1.18
N MET A 21 -10.73 4.63 0.75
CA MET A 21 -11.14 3.26 1.04
C MET A 21 -11.13 3.00 2.55
N GLY A 22 -10.06 3.41 3.24
CA GLY A 22 -9.98 3.32 4.71
C GLY A 22 -11.10 4.08 5.38
N TYR A 23 -11.37 5.31 4.95
CA TYR A 23 -12.45 6.14 5.48
C TYR A 23 -13.82 5.50 5.27
N ILE A 24 -14.13 5.03 4.07
CA ILE A 24 -15.40 4.39 3.74
C ILE A 24 -15.60 3.10 4.54
N LEU A 25 -14.58 2.25 4.61
CA LEU A 25 -14.65 1.00 5.36
C LEU A 25 -14.87 1.25 6.85
N HIS A 26 -14.19 2.24 7.42
CA HIS A 26 -14.31 2.57 8.83
C HIS A 26 -15.62 3.27 9.14
N HIS A 27 -15.92 4.41 8.52
CA HIS A 27 -17.05 5.27 8.90
C HIS A 27 -18.41 4.79 8.36
N LYS A 28 -18.43 4.22 7.14
CA LYS A 28 -19.69 3.79 6.53
C LYS A 28 -20.05 2.36 6.89
N TYR A 29 -19.05 1.47 6.98
CA TYR A 29 -19.28 0.04 7.18
C TYR A 29 -18.90 -0.44 8.58
N GLY A 30 -18.25 0.37 9.42
CA GLY A 30 -17.90 0.05 10.80
C GLY A 30 -16.78 -0.97 10.96
N TYR A 31 -15.98 -1.18 9.92
CA TYR A 31 -14.82 -2.07 10.01
C TYR A 31 -13.65 -1.43 10.75
N SER A 32 -12.85 -2.25 11.42
CA SER A 32 -11.57 -1.85 11.97
C SER A 32 -10.52 -1.83 10.85
N VAL A 33 -9.90 -0.68 10.61
CA VAL A 33 -8.96 -0.46 9.50
C VAL A 33 -7.63 0.05 10.03
N LEU A 34 -6.54 -0.52 9.53
CA LEU A 34 -5.18 -0.04 9.72
C LEU A 34 -4.64 0.44 8.37
N LEU A 35 -4.27 1.72 8.28
CA LEU A 35 -3.54 2.28 7.14
C LEU A 35 -2.03 2.14 7.37
N VAL A 36 -1.29 1.78 6.33
CA VAL A 36 0.18 1.70 6.37
C VAL A 36 0.76 2.51 5.21
N ASP A 37 1.49 3.56 5.54
CA ASP A 37 2.24 4.34 4.54
C ASP A 37 3.57 3.63 4.25
N ASN A 38 3.73 3.13 3.04
CA ASN A 38 4.94 2.42 2.59
C ASN A 38 5.78 3.25 1.62
N ASP A 39 5.42 4.53 1.44
CA ASP A 39 6.16 5.49 0.61
C ASP A 39 7.02 6.42 1.49
N LYS A 40 8.31 6.49 1.18
CA LYS A 40 9.26 7.46 1.81
C LYS A 40 8.82 8.92 1.68
N GLN A 41 7.98 9.25 0.68
CA GLN A 41 7.41 10.58 0.52
C GLN A 41 6.39 10.92 1.61
N GLY A 42 5.79 9.92 2.25
CA GLY A 42 4.89 10.11 3.37
C GLY A 42 3.58 10.82 2.99
N ASN A 43 3.06 10.61 1.78
CA ASN A 43 1.86 11.32 1.33
C ASN A 43 0.60 10.92 2.11
N LEU A 44 0.45 9.63 2.42
CA LEU A 44 -0.63 9.18 3.29
C LEU A 44 -0.46 9.75 4.70
N SER A 45 0.75 9.73 5.24
CA SER A 45 1.08 10.30 6.55
C SER A 45 0.79 11.80 6.63
N ARG A 46 1.04 12.56 5.55
CA ARG A 46 0.66 13.98 5.46
C ARG A 46 -0.86 14.17 5.44
N GLY A 47 -1.56 13.35 4.69
CA GLY A 47 -3.02 13.39 4.62
C GLY A 47 -3.71 13.01 5.93
N MET A 48 -3.01 12.28 6.80
CA MET A 48 -3.47 11.89 8.14
C MET A 48 -2.91 12.78 9.27
N ASP A 49 -2.22 13.89 8.94
CA ASP A 49 -1.55 14.80 9.88
C ASP A 49 -0.51 14.14 10.80
N LEU A 50 0.11 13.03 10.33
CA LEU A 50 1.08 12.24 11.08
C LEU A 50 2.52 12.37 10.56
N TYR A 51 2.74 13.14 9.51
CA TYR A 51 4.08 13.31 8.93
C TYR A 51 4.97 14.16 9.84
N THR A 52 6.20 13.68 10.06
CA THR A 52 7.25 14.43 10.76
C THR A 52 8.51 14.49 9.91
N ASP A 53 9.19 15.63 9.86
CA ASP A 53 10.45 15.81 9.13
C ASP A 53 11.67 15.23 9.86
N SER A 54 11.50 14.81 11.10
CA SER A 54 12.58 14.31 11.96
C SER A 54 12.25 12.96 12.57
N GLY A 55 13.32 12.24 12.96
CA GLY A 55 13.21 10.93 13.60
C GLY A 55 12.98 9.78 12.61
N ILE A 56 13.07 8.58 13.13
CA ILE A 56 12.84 7.33 12.38
C ILE A 56 11.35 7.04 12.40
N CYS A 57 10.73 7.03 11.22
CA CYS A 57 9.27 6.83 11.10
C CYS A 57 8.84 5.40 11.51
N PRO A 58 7.57 5.23 11.92
CA PRO A 58 7.01 3.94 12.29
C PRO A 58 7.22 2.84 11.23
N THR A 59 7.00 3.12 9.94
CA THR A 59 7.22 2.12 8.87
C THR A 59 8.69 1.70 8.77
N ALA A 60 9.66 2.63 8.92
CA ALA A 60 11.08 2.28 8.95
C ALA A 60 11.44 1.40 10.16
N ARG A 61 10.82 1.64 11.31
CA ARG A 61 10.96 0.84 12.53
C ARG A 61 10.32 -0.55 12.36
N LEU A 62 9.15 -0.64 11.70
CA LEU A 62 8.51 -1.90 11.32
C LEU A 62 9.46 -2.75 10.47
N LEU A 63 10.05 -2.18 9.41
CA LEU A 63 11.02 -2.87 8.55
C LEU A 63 12.33 -3.21 9.25
N SER A 64 12.61 -2.59 10.38
CA SER A 64 13.74 -2.93 11.24
C SER A 64 13.41 -4.02 12.27
N GLY A 65 12.17 -4.53 12.30
CA GLY A 65 11.74 -5.65 13.13
C GLY A 65 11.16 -5.26 14.50
N GLU A 66 10.82 -3.97 14.70
CA GLU A 66 10.15 -3.54 15.92
C GLU A 66 8.71 -4.08 15.99
N PRO A 67 8.17 -4.31 17.21
CA PRO A 67 6.80 -4.80 17.37
C PRO A 67 5.77 -3.87 16.75
N VAL A 68 4.90 -4.42 15.89
CA VAL A 68 3.92 -3.63 15.13
C VAL A 68 3.01 -2.80 16.04
N GLN A 69 2.67 -3.33 17.23
CA GLN A 69 1.73 -2.68 18.13
C GLN A 69 2.25 -1.34 18.67
N ASP A 70 3.58 -1.20 18.81
CA ASP A 70 4.22 0.03 19.31
C ASP A 70 4.36 1.12 18.24
N LEU A 71 3.92 0.83 17.02
CA LEU A 71 4.09 1.68 15.82
C LEU A 71 2.78 2.27 15.31
N ILE A 72 1.65 1.82 15.85
CA ILE A 72 0.32 2.25 15.42
C ILE A 72 -0.05 3.54 16.13
N HIS A 73 -0.41 4.56 15.35
CA HIS A 73 -1.03 5.78 15.86
C HIS A 73 -2.55 5.57 15.89
N HIS A 74 -3.13 5.69 17.08
CA HIS A 74 -4.54 5.44 17.38
C HIS A 74 -5.31 6.76 17.54
N ASP A 75 -5.49 7.50 16.45
CA ASP A 75 -6.34 8.69 16.41
C ASP A 75 -7.08 8.73 15.07
N GLY A 76 -8.41 8.74 15.11
CA GLY A 76 -9.23 8.58 13.92
C GLY A 76 -9.10 7.17 13.32
N ILE A 77 -8.53 7.05 12.10
CA ILE A 77 -8.22 5.75 11.49
C ILE A 77 -6.79 5.36 11.88
N ASP A 78 -6.66 4.20 12.50
CA ASP A 78 -5.37 3.69 12.96
C ASP A 78 -4.36 3.66 11.80
N THR A 79 -3.15 4.23 12.04
CA THR A 79 -2.17 4.46 10.96
C THR A 79 -0.74 4.17 11.41
N ILE A 80 0.04 3.52 10.54
CA ILE A 80 1.51 3.41 10.63
C ILE A 80 2.11 4.39 9.61
N ALA A 81 2.72 5.46 10.11
CA ALA A 81 3.21 6.57 9.31
C ALA A 81 4.61 6.34 8.72
N ALA A 82 4.91 7.02 7.60
CA ALA A 82 6.22 7.07 6.96
C ALA A 82 6.74 8.51 6.83
N ASN A 83 8.07 8.60 6.64
CA ASN A 83 8.77 9.82 6.24
C ASN A 83 10.07 9.45 5.49
N MET A 84 10.90 10.43 5.16
CA MET A 84 12.14 10.22 4.41
C MET A 84 13.16 9.28 5.08
N SER A 85 13.07 9.02 6.39
CA SER A 85 13.95 8.06 7.08
C SER A 85 13.76 6.62 6.56
N LEU A 86 12.59 6.30 5.99
CA LEU A 86 12.31 5.02 5.36
C LEU A 86 13.30 4.71 4.22
N LEU A 87 13.77 5.72 3.48
CA LEU A 87 14.74 5.55 2.40
C LEU A 87 16.04 4.87 2.88
N THR A 88 16.53 5.25 4.06
CA THR A 88 17.75 4.66 4.64
C THR A 88 17.59 3.16 4.90
N VAL A 89 16.42 2.76 5.40
CA VAL A 89 16.11 1.35 5.65
C VAL A 89 15.97 0.58 4.33
N ILE A 90 15.26 1.14 3.35
CA ILE A 90 15.12 0.54 2.00
C ILE A 90 16.50 0.32 1.37
N HIS A 91 17.39 1.31 1.39
CA HIS A 91 18.75 1.16 0.86
C HIS A 91 19.55 0.06 1.57
N ARG A 92 19.45 -0.02 2.90
CA ARG A 92 20.11 -1.08 3.68
C ARG A 92 19.59 -2.47 3.31
N LEU A 93 18.26 -2.63 3.15
CA LEU A 93 17.66 -3.90 2.76
C LEU A 93 18.06 -4.30 1.35
N THR A 94 18.03 -3.36 0.41
CA THR A 94 18.41 -3.58 -0.99
C THR A 94 19.88 -3.97 -1.11
N SER A 95 20.79 -3.25 -0.45
CA SER A 95 22.23 -3.53 -0.52
C SER A 95 22.62 -4.88 0.08
N ARG A 96 21.83 -5.42 0.98
CA ARG A 96 22.04 -6.73 1.61
C ARG A 96 21.23 -7.85 0.97
N GLY A 97 20.39 -7.57 -0.04
CA GLY A 97 19.43 -8.52 -0.61
C GLY A 97 18.49 -9.11 0.46
N GLN A 98 18.16 -8.31 1.49
CA GLN A 98 17.49 -8.81 2.68
C GLN A 98 15.97 -8.78 2.49
N ILE A 99 15.34 -9.95 2.59
CA ILE A 99 13.89 -10.09 2.62
C ILE A 99 13.41 -9.95 4.06
N VAL A 100 12.43 -9.06 4.30
CA VAL A 100 11.85 -8.75 5.62
C VAL A 100 10.34 -9.05 5.67
N THR A 101 9.94 -10.10 4.99
CA THR A 101 8.52 -10.52 4.93
C THR A 101 7.91 -10.69 6.34
N SER A 102 8.68 -11.14 7.31
CA SER A 102 8.23 -11.27 8.71
C SER A 102 7.76 -9.95 9.32
N SER A 103 8.35 -8.82 8.94
CA SER A 103 7.93 -7.49 9.39
C SER A 103 6.51 -7.17 8.90
N TYR A 104 6.24 -7.40 7.61
CA TYR A 104 4.89 -7.22 7.09
C TYR A 104 3.90 -8.30 7.56
N GLN A 105 4.34 -9.54 7.81
CA GLN A 105 3.49 -10.57 8.39
C GLN A 105 3.01 -10.19 9.79
N SER A 106 3.76 -9.39 10.54
CA SER A 106 3.34 -8.89 11.85
C SER A 106 2.07 -8.04 11.78
N LEU A 107 1.78 -7.40 10.63
CA LEU A 107 0.54 -6.65 10.41
C LEU A 107 -0.72 -7.51 10.58
N ARG A 108 -0.66 -8.82 10.28
CA ARG A 108 -1.78 -9.74 10.54
C ARG A 108 -2.04 -9.96 12.03
N LYS A 109 -1.05 -9.68 12.87
CA LYS A 109 -1.12 -9.81 14.33
C LYS A 109 -1.42 -8.48 15.03
N ALA A 110 -1.42 -7.38 14.28
CA ALA A 110 -1.76 -6.06 14.81
C ALA A 110 -3.17 -6.04 15.41
N ARG A 111 -3.36 -5.25 16.45
CA ARG A 111 -4.60 -5.15 17.21
C ARG A 111 -5.03 -3.70 17.35
N THR A 112 -6.33 -3.49 17.37
CA THR A 112 -6.94 -2.21 17.77
C THR A 112 -6.65 -1.91 19.24
N GLN A 113 -6.94 -0.71 19.71
CA GLN A 113 -6.84 -0.37 21.14
C GLN A 113 -7.66 -1.33 22.05
N ASP A 114 -8.78 -1.84 21.54
CA ASP A 114 -9.64 -2.82 22.24
C ASP A 114 -9.10 -4.26 22.17
N GLY A 115 -7.91 -4.48 21.58
CA GLY A 115 -7.29 -5.79 21.45
C GLY A 115 -7.88 -6.69 20.34
N LYS A 116 -8.77 -6.18 19.48
CA LYS A 116 -9.38 -6.92 18.38
C LYS A 116 -8.45 -6.94 17.15
N PRO A 117 -8.53 -7.96 16.28
CA PRO A 117 -7.81 -7.94 15.01
C PRO A 117 -8.41 -6.88 14.09
N TYR A 118 -7.59 -6.27 13.22
CA TYR A 118 -8.10 -5.45 12.14
C TYR A 118 -8.81 -6.28 11.08
N ASP A 119 -9.97 -5.79 10.61
CA ASP A 119 -10.68 -6.39 9.49
C ASP A 119 -9.89 -6.17 8.19
N TYR A 120 -9.34 -4.98 8.03
CA TYR A 120 -8.54 -4.58 6.87
C TYR A 120 -7.25 -3.88 7.27
N VAL A 121 -6.17 -4.23 6.59
CA VAL A 121 -4.91 -3.49 6.57
C VAL A 121 -4.69 -3.00 5.15
N ILE A 122 -4.60 -1.70 4.93
CA ILE A 122 -4.42 -1.10 3.60
C ILE A 122 -3.02 -0.51 3.52
N ILE A 123 -2.23 -0.96 2.55
CA ILE A 123 -0.84 -0.50 2.35
C ILE A 123 -0.79 0.42 1.13
N ASP A 124 -0.43 1.69 1.34
CA ASP A 124 -0.16 2.66 0.27
C ASP A 124 1.31 2.60 -0.15
N ASN A 125 1.58 2.39 -1.44
CA ASN A 125 2.93 2.16 -1.94
C ASN A 125 3.47 3.29 -2.81
N PRO A 126 4.82 3.42 -2.88
CA PRO A 126 5.48 4.29 -3.85
C PRO A 126 5.23 3.85 -5.30
N PRO A 127 5.53 4.70 -6.29
CA PRO A 127 5.39 4.37 -7.71
C PRO A 127 6.59 3.56 -8.23
N ASP A 128 6.98 2.52 -7.52
CA ASP A 128 8.07 1.62 -7.89
C ASP A 128 7.82 0.20 -7.35
N LEU A 129 8.67 -0.76 -7.74
CA LEU A 129 8.70 -2.13 -7.23
C LEU A 129 9.95 -2.34 -6.35
N GLY A 130 10.22 -1.40 -5.47
CA GLY A 130 11.31 -1.52 -4.50
C GLY A 130 11.16 -2.68 -3.53
N ILE A 131 12.22 -2.99 -2.79
CA ILE A 131 12.26 -4.14 -1.87
C ILE A 131 11.14 -4.10 -0.81
N ASN A 132 10.75 -2.91 -0.36
CA ASN A 132 9.63 -2.72 0.57
C ASN A 132 8.29 -3.12 -0.06
N VAL A 133 8.06 -2.77 -1.34
CA VAL A 133 6.84 -3.14 -2.08
C VAL A 133 6.78 -4.65 -2.31
N ILE A 134 7.87 -5.26 -2.74
CA ILE A 134 7.96 -6.72 -2.94
C ILE A 134 7.68 -7.47 -1.64
N ASN A 135 8.27 -7.04 -0.52
CA ASN A 135 8.02 -7.66 0.78
C ASN A 135 6.55 -7.49 1.24
N ALA A 136 5.93 -6.34 0.96
CA ALA A 136 4.52 -6.12 1.23
C ALA A 136 3.62 -7.06 0.40
N LEU A 137 3.92 -7.25 -0.90
CA LEU A 137 3.18 -8.16 -1.78
C LEU A 137 3.24 -9.62 -1.31
N MET A 138 4.35 -10.04 -0.71
CA MET A 138 4.50 -11.41 -0.18
C MET A 138 3.50 -11.76 0.96
N VAL A 139 2.86 -10.77 1.57
CA VAL A 139 1.86 -10.98 2.62
C VAL A 139 0.46 -10.50 2.25
N THR A 140 0.29 -9.99 1.05
CA THR A 140 -0.94 -9.38 0.54
C THR A 140 -1.98 -10.42 0.19
N ASP A 141 -3.24 -10.13 0.47
CA ASP A 141 -4.39 -10.92 0.01
C ASP A 141 -4.92 -10.35 -1.32
N ASP A 142 -5.14 -9.03 -1.37
CA ASP A 142 -5.74 -8.35 -2.51
C ASP A 142 -4.86 -7.19 -2.99
N VAL A 143 -4.70 -7.08 -4.31
CA VAL A 143 -4.04 -5.95 -4.97
C VAL A 143 -5.08 -5.11 -5.70
N ILE A 144 -5.06 -3.81 -5.48
CA ILE A 144 -5.84 -2.83 -6.22
C ILE A 144 -4.88 -1.90 -6.97
N ILE A 145 -5.15 -1.69 -8.25
CA ILE A 145 -4.30 -0.87 -9.12
C ILE A 145 -5.08 0.37 -9.57
N PRO A 146 -5.00 1.51 -8.86
CA PRO A 146 -5.56 2.77 -9.34
C PRO A 146 -4.88 3.17 -10.63
N THR A 147 -5.66 3.31 -11.70
CA THR A 147 -5.15 3.50 -13.06
C THR A 147 -5.84 4.69 -13.71
N LYS A 148 -5.04 5.65 -14.20
CA LYS A 148 -5.52 6.70 -15.08
C LYS A 148 -5.44 6.20 -16.52
N ILE A 149 -6.54 6.29 -17.27
CA ILE A 149 -6.56 5.88 -18.68
C ILE A 149 -5.70 6.84 -19.49
N ASP A 150 -4.57 6.35 -19.98
CA ASP A 150 -3.70 6.99 -20.96
C ASP A 150 -2.90 5.92 -21.73
N GLN A 151 -2.16 6.34 -22.75
CA GLN A 151 -1.43 5.42 -23.63
C GLN A 151 -0.40 4.51 -22.94
N TRP A 152 0.02 4.83 -21.70
CA TRP A 152 1.03 4.09 -20.93
C TRP A 152 0.42 3.22 -19.82
N ALA A 153 -0.91 3.27 -19.67
CA ALA A 153 -1.59 2.55 -18.58
C ALA A 153 -1.42 1.03 -18.69
N LEU A 154 -1.43 0.51 -19.91
CA LEU A 154 -1.35 -0.92 -20.22
C LEU A 154 0.01 -1.52 -19.86
N GLU A 155 1.10 -0.88 -20.27
CA GLU A 155 2.46 -1.35 -19.95
C GLU A 155 2.70 -1.47 -18.45
N GLY A 156 2.17 -0.52 -17.66
CA GLY A 156 2.27 -0.57 -16.21
C GLY A 156 1.47 -1.71 -15.59
N LEU A 157 0.29 -2.03 -16.15
CA LEU A 157 -0.54 -3.15 -15.68
C LEU A 157 0.12 -4.51 -15.99
N ASP A 158 0.72 -4.67 -17.16
CA ASP A 158 1.43 -5.89 -17.55
C ASP A 158 2.61 -6.18 -16.60
N ILE A 159 3.45 -5.16 -16.33
CA ILE A 159 4.59 -5.30 -15.40
C ILE A 159 4.12 -5.71 -14.00
N ILE A 160 3.03 -5.10 -13.50
CA ILE A 160 2.48 -5.45 -12.18
C ILE A 160 1.87 -6.86 -12.23
N GLY A 161 1.21 -7.23 -13.32
CA GLY A 161 0.66 -8.56 -13.54
C GLY A 161 1.74 -9.66 -13.48
N ASP A 162 2.84 -9.44 -14.17
CA ASP A 162 4.02 -10.36 -14.15
C ASP A 162 4.59 -10.45 -12.72
N GLN A 163 4.72 -9.33 -12.03
CA GLN A 163 5.20 -9.33 -10.66
C GLN A 163 4.27 -10.11 -9.71
N ILE A 164 2.96 -9.95 -9.85
CA ILE A 164 1.97 -10.73 -9.07
C ILE A 164 2.09 -12.21 -9.39
N ALA A 165 2.32 -12.58 -10.66
CA ALA A 165 2.51 -13.97 -11.06
C ALA A 165 3.77 -14.60 -10.43
N GLU A 166 4.87 -13.85 -10.33
CA GLU A 166 6.06 -14.29 -9.59
C GLU A 166 5.79 -14.42 -8.09
N ILE A 167 5.12 -13.45 -7.48
CA ILE A 167 4.78 -13.47 -6.05
C ILE A 167 3.86 -14.65 -5.71
N LYS A 168 2.99 -15.09 -6.62
CA LYS A 168 2.14 -16.28 -6.41
C LYS A 168 2.91 -17.56 -6.10
N GLN A 169 4.18 -17.65 -6.46
CA GLN A 169 5.02 -18.81 -6.13
C GLN A 169 5.31 -18.90 -4.61
N VAL A 170 5.37 -17.75 -3.92
CA VAL A 170 5.65 -17.65 -2.47
C VAL A 170 4.41 -17.26 -1.66
N ASN A 171 3.45 -16.58 -2.27
CA ASN A 171 2.16 -16.22 -1.70
C ASN A 171 1.02 -16.65 -2.65
N PRO A 172 0.61 -17.93 -2.65
CA PRO A 172 -0.45 -18.42 -3.55
C PRO A 172 -1.81 -17.73 -3.36
N GLY A 173 -2.03 -17.11 -2.20
CA GLY A 173 -3.28 -16.41 -1.86
C GLY A 173 -3.41 -15.02 -2.46
N ILE A 174 -2.34 -14.44 -3.02
CA ILE A 174 -2.40 -13.10 -3.63
C ILE A 174 -3.27 -13.09 -4.87
N ARG A 175 -4.08 -12.07 -5.02
CA ARG A 175 -4.89 -11.87 -6.23
C ARG A 175 -4.95 -10.41 -6.63
N LEU A 176 -5.00 -10.15 -7.92
CA LEU A 176 -5.43 -8.87 -8.46
C LEU A 176 -6.94 -8.77 -8.24
N ALA A 177 -7.36 -7.88 -7.34
CA ALA A 177 -8.78 -7.72 -7.01
C ALA A 177 -9.47 -6.77 -7.99
N GLU A 178 -8.80 -5.66 -8.36
CA GLU A 178 -9.39 -4.63 -9.21
C GLU A 178 -8.34 -3.73 -9.86
N ALA A 179 -8.57 -3.34 -11.11
CA ALA A 179 -7.94 -2.19 -11.74
C ALA A 179 -8.91 -1.00 -11.64
N LEU A 180 -8.70 -0.12 -10.66
CA LEU A 180 -9.59 0.99 -10.37
C LEU A 180 -9.30 2.18 -11.28
N ILE A 181 -10.25 2.55 -12.15
CA ILE A 181 -10.11 3.73 -13.00
C ILE A 181 -10.26 4.99 -12.17
N THR A 182 -9.22 5.81 -12.21
CA THR A 182 -9.17 7.11 -11.53
C THR A 182 -9.11 8.25 -12.54
N MET A 183 -9.50 9.47 -12.10
CA MET A 183 -9.39 10.70 -12.91
C MET A 183 -10.05 10.56 -14.29
N TYR A 184 -11.12 9.79 -14.39
CA TYR A 184 -11.87 9.60 -15.63
C TYR A 184 -12.33 10.94 -16.19
N ARG A 185 -12.17 11.09 -17.51
CA ARG A 185 -12.71 12.20 -18.26
C ARG A 185 -13.56 11.65 -19.39
N ASN A 186 -14.72 12.24 -19.63
CA ASN A 186 -15.59 11.83 -20.74
C ASN A 186 -15.00 12.30 -22.08
N THR A 187 -13.98 11.58 -22.56
CA THR A 187 -13.31 11.79 -23.85
C THR A 187 -13.31 10.49 -24.64
N PRO A 188 -13.28 10.54 -25.99
CA PRO A 188 -13.22 9.33 -26.82
C PRO A 188 -12.06 8.39 -26.45
N ALA A 189 -10.89 8.96 -26.09
CA ALA A 189 -9.73 8.19 -25.66
C ALA A 189 -9.97 7.45 -24.35
N CYS A 190 -10.64 8.08 -23.36
CA CYS A 190 -10.99 7.41 -22.11
C CYS A 190 -12.08 6.34 -22.30
N ALA A 191 -13.05 6.58 -23.20
CA ALA A 191 -14.07 5.59 -23.53
C ALA A 191 -13.44 4.33 -24.18
N ALA A 192 -12.56 4.51 -25.16
CA ALA A 192 -11.85 3.41 -25.80
C ALA A 192 -10.95 2.61 -24.80
N GLY A 193 -10.32 3.31 -23.85
CA GLY A 193 -9.53 2.66 -22.79
C GLY A 193 -10.39 1.86 -21.80
N LEU A 194 -11.63 2.28 -21.54
CA LEU A 194 -12.59 1.51 -20.77
C LEU A 194 -12.98 0.21 -21.46
N ASP A 195 -13.31 0.28 -22.76
CA ASP A 195 -13.71 -0.90 -23.55
C ASP A 195 -12.58 -1.95 -23.60
N TRP A 196 -11.35 -1.51 -23.48
CA TRP A 196 -10.20 -2.42 -23.46
C TRP A 196 -10.00 -3.12 -22.09
N LEU A 197 -10.40 -2.48 -20.99
CA LEU A 197 -10.26 -3.04 -19.62
C LEU A 197 -11.39 -4.03 -19.27
N HIS A 198 -12.44 -4.10 -20.07
CA HIS A 198 -13.54 -5.05 -19.99
C HIS A 198 -13.34 -6.26 -20.88
#